data_09cbe10023ff76de74b5817f4c8f7587
#
_entry.id   09cbe10023ff76de74b5817f4c8f7587
#
_cell.length_a   1.000
_cell.length_b   1.000
_cell.length_c   1.000
_cell.angle_alpha   90.00
_cell.angle_beta   90.00
_cell.angle_gamma   90.00
#
_symmetry.space_group_name_H-M   'P 1'
#
loop_
_entity.id
_entity.type
_entity.pdbx_description
1 polymer ?
#
loop_
_entity_poly.entity_id
_entity_poly.type
_entity_poly.pdbx_seq_one_letter_code
_entity_poly.pdbx_strand_id
1 'polypeptide(L)'
;MHSASRPKYTDQQAAAIQTRGVSIALSAGAGCGKTFVLTQRFLNGLELGTLSTSLRSMVAITFTDRAAREMRDRIRSACNQRLQNCEPEAVGHWVAILRGLDAARISTIHSFCTSLLRSQAVDAGLDPRFSVLEPSLADTLLRNAAKETVHALLEQNDEDACEFVFQFGLEKSRELIRSLVGQRFQITFASFGEQSAESIAANWRSRWEKEFVPRLIAEFRESPNAVRLRELLRENTPTHATMLERRSILLQWLEPSCEWPSPTSTLQMLAENARVQGGGRPDTWPSADVYEAVKTALGVLRDDARKLIETLTINEDDLLLAADLSARSLRLAHQAADCYEAAKKSQGLLDFDDLLLRARDLLRDRLDVRERVAAGIRLLMVDEFQDTDPVQADVVRMLCGDALTQGRLFLVGDAKQSIYRFRRADPGVFDRLRAEIPSQGRLPLSVNFRSQPAILNFVNHLFSAGMGDHYEALTPFDSIQRSPTPAIDFLFGSYDAEESSDSSRNQDDADSTRVSASDLRTREADWIARRCAELLADETPKIRDKDESGKPVLRRARPGDIVILFRALSNVHEYESALRGMVWIITWLAERRFSHSRRSSTC
;
A
#
# COMPACT_ATOMS: atom_id res chain seq x y z
N MET A 1 -8.86 51.37 1.06
CA MET A 1 -8.00 50.21 0.81
C MET A 1 -8.93 49.01 0.51
N HIS A 2 -9.04 48.64 -0.78
CA HIS A 2 -9.85 47.52 -1.23
C HIS A 2 -9.23 46.23 -0.69
N SER A 3 -9.95 45.51 0.19
CA SER A 3 -9.57 44.15 0.54
C SER A 3 -9.71 43.31 -0.73
N ALA A 4 -8.61 42.99 -1.36
CA ALA A 4 -8.61 42.01 -2.45
C ALA A 4 -9.24 40.73 -1.90
N SER A 5 -10.39 40.33 -2.42
CA SER A 5 -11.04 39.08 -2.08
C SER A 5 -10.04 37.96 -2.37
N ARG A 6 -9.71 37.14 -1.35
CA ARG A 6 -8.82 35.98 -1.53
C ARG A 6 -9.33 35.15 -2.70
N PRO A 7 -8.46 34.69 -3.59
CA PRO A 7 -8.86 33.85 -4.73
C PRO A 7 -9.60 32.61 -4.21
N LYS A 8 -10.69 32.24 -4.87
CA LYS A 8 -11.54 31.09 -4.51
C LYS A 8 -10.78 29.76 -4.50
N TYR A 9 -9.70 29.67 -5.30
CA TYR A 9 -8.85 28.48 -5.49
C TYR A 9 -7.38 28.88 -5.38
N THR A 10 -6.52 27.92 -5.01
CA THR A 10 -5.09 28.05 -5.25
C THR A 10 -4.81 27.88 -6.76
N ASP A 11 -3.66 28.34 -7.23
CA ASP A 11 -3.28 28.19 -8.64
C ASP A 11 -3.28 26.72 -9.08
N GLN A 12 -2.79 25.81 -8.24
CA GLN A 12 -2.81 24.36 -8.48
C GLN A 12 -4.25 23.81 -8.57
N GLN A 13 -5.13 24.24 -7.69
CA GLN A 13 -6.53 23.84 -7.74
C GLN A 13 -7.23 24.41 -8.98
N ALA A 14 -6.99 25.66 -9.32
CA ALA A 14 -7.53 26.31 -10.50
C ALA A 14 -7.08 25.58 -11.78
N ALA A 15 -5.80 25.26 -11.90
CA ALA A 15 -5.27 24.47 -13.01
C ALA A 15 -5.97 23.11 -13.13
N ALA A 16 -6.08 22.35 -12.03
CA ALA A 16 -6.75 21.05 -12.04
C ALA A 16 -8.24 21.13 -12.41
N ILE A 17 -8.95 22.18 -11.97
CA ILE A 17 -10.38 22.35 -12.25
C ILE A 17 -10.63 22.84 -13.67
N GLN A 18 -9.78 23.72 -14.21
CA GLN A 18 -10.05 24.46 -15.46
C GLN A 18 -9.40 23.84 -16.70
N THR A 19 -8.30 23.10 -16.58
CA THR A 19 -7.61 22.49 -17.73
C THR A 19 -8.55 21.59 -18.53
N ARG A 20 -8.58 21.77 -19.86
CA ARG A 20 -9.41 21.05 -20.81
C ARG A 20 -8.57 20.49 -21.96
N GLY A 21 -9.12 19.54 -22.70
CA GLY A 21 -8.47 18.96 -23.88
C GLY A 21 -7.34 17.98 -23.59
N VAL A 22 -6.91 17.87 -22.34
CA VAL A 22 -5.92 16.90 -21.88
C VAL A 22 -6.43 16.18 -20.63
N SER A 23 -6.18 14.90 -20.53
CA SER A 23 -6.47 14.12 -19.33
C SER A 23 -5.53 14.50 -18.20
N ILE A 24 -6.00 14.36 -16.96
CA ILE A 24 -5.27 14.84 -15.79
C ILE A 24 -4.96 13.67 -14.86
N ALA A 25 -3.71 13.57 -14.45
CA ALA A 25 -3.27 12.80 -13.29
C ALA A 25 -2.81 13.78 -12.20
N LEU A 26 -3.63 13.87 -11.16
CA LEU A 26 -3.43 14.79 -10.06
C LEU A 26 -2.71 14.06 -8.92
N SER A 27 -1.43 14.38 -8.70
CA SER A 27 -0.71 13.94 -7.51
C SER A 27 -1.08 14.86 -6.36
N ALA A 28 -1.83 14.35 -5.39
CA ALA A 28 -2.45 15.19 -4.38
C ALA A 28 -2.16 14.68 -2.98
N GLY A 29 -1.33 15.38 -2.23
CA GLY A 29 -0.99 15.04 -0.86
C GLY A 29 -2.18 15.00 0.10
N ALA A 30 -1.97 14.45 1.30
CA ALA A 30 -2.98 14.44 2.34
C ALA A 30 -3.41 15.87 2.71
N GLY A 31 -4.72 16.10 2.81
CA GLY A 31 -5.24 17.41 3.22
C GLY A 31 -5.15 18.53 2.17
N CYS A 32 -4.75 18.24 0.93
CA CYS A 32 -4.63 19.24 -0.14
C CYS A 32 -5.95 19.54 -0.87
N GLY A 33 -7.06 18.96 -0.43
CA GLY A 33 -8.39 19.24 -0.98
C GLY A 33 -8.75 18.40 -2.20
N LYS A 34 -8.26 17.15 -2.32
CA LYS A 34 -8.59 16.19 -3.38
C LYS A 34 -10.08 16.16 -3.72
N THR A 35 -10.92 15.84 -2.73
CA THR A 35 -12.37 15.72 -2.90
C THR A 35 -13.04 17.04 -3.30
N PHE A 36 -12.48 18.17 -2.83
CA PHE A 36 -12.96 19.50 -3.24
C PHE A 36 -12.70 19.73 -4.75
N VAL A 37 -11.48 19.46 -5.22
CA VAL A 37 -11.14 19.60 -6.64
C VAL A 37 -11.98 18.68 -7.51
N LEU A 38 -12.17 17.39 -7.10
CA LEU A 38 -13.05 16.45 -7.77
C LEU A 38 -14.49 17.00 -7.90
N THR A 39 -15.07 17.48 -6.79
CA THR A 39 -16.41 18.06 -6.78
C THR A 39 -16.51 19.27 -7.72
N GLN A 40 -15.55 20.20 -7.66
CA GLN A 40 -15.55 21.38 -8.53
C GLN A 40 -15.33 21.02 -10.00
N ARG A 41 -14.48 20.03 -10.30
CA ARG A 41 -14.28 19.53 -11.66
C ARG A 41 -15.56 18.91 -12.23
N PHE A 42 -16.26 18.11 -11.41
CA PHE A 42 -17.55 17.52 -11.76
C PHE A 42 -18.59 18.59 -12.09
N LEU A 43 -18.76 19.58 -11.20
CA LEU A 43 -19.69 20.70 -11.40
C LEU A 43 -19.36 21.54 -12.64
N ASN A 44 -18.09 21.81 -12.87
CA ASN A 44 -17.62 22.54 -14.02
C ASN A 44 -17.94 21.82 -15.34
N GLY A 45 -17.99 20.48 -15.32
CA GLY A 45 -18.46 19.66 -16.45
C GLY A 45 -19.99 19.75 -16.71
N LEU A 46 -20.76 20.21 -15.70
CA LEU A 46 -22.22 20.37 -15.78
C LEU A 46 -22.67 21.81 -16.10
N GLU A 47 -21.78 22.78 -16.09
CA GLU A 47 -22.12 24.17 -16.37
C GLU A 47 -22.59 24.34 -17.84
N LEU A 48 -23.56 25.26 -18.05
CA LEU A 48 -24.08 25.58 -19.38
C LEU A 48 -22.94 26.03 -20.31
N GLY A 49 -22.92 25.50 -21.52
CA GLY A 49 -21.90 25.80 -22.52
C GLY A 49 -20.58 25.02 -22.34
N THR A 50 -20.47 24.14 -21.36
CA THR A 50 -19.31 23.26 -21.18
C THR A 50 -19.50 21.88 -21.87
N LEU A 51 -18.49 21.01 -21.74
CA LEU A 51 -18.31 19.75 -22.48
C LEU A 51 -19.48 18.76 -22.42
N SER A 52 -20.34 18.85 -21.42
CA SER A 52 -21.40 17.90 -21.24
C SER A 52 -22.63 18.54 -20.64
N THR A 53 -23.72 18.40 -21.33
CA THR A 53 -25.06 18.71 -20.80
C THR A 53 -25.72 17.52 -20.13
N SER A 54 -25.10 16.34 -20.19
CA SER A 54 -25.68 15.10 -19.68
C SER A 54 -24.95 14.59 -18.46
N LEU A 55 -25.61 14.56 -17.31
CA LEU A 55 -25.14 13.95 -16.08
C LEU A 55 -24.76 12.47 -16.28
N ARG A 56 -25.45 11.75 -17.18
CA ARG A 56 -25.19 10.33 -17.49
C ARG A 56 -23.85 10.07 -18.18
N SER A 57 -23.27 11.08 -18.83
CA SER A 57 -21.97 10.96 -19.50
C SER A 57 -20.79 11.22 -18.58
N MET A 58 -21.04 11.54 -17.31
CA MET A 58 -20.03 11.73 -16.29
C MET A 58 -20.02 10.54 -15.33
N VAL A 59 -18.84 9.95 -15.16
CA VAL A 59 -18.62 8.80 -14.28
C VAL A 59 -17.62 9.20 -13.22
N ALA A 60 -17.94 8.97 -11.95
CA ALA A 60 -17.03 9.16 -10.84
C ALA A 60 -16.90 7.86 -10.04
N ILE A 61 -15.68 7.37 -9.95
CA ILE A 61 -15.34 6.14 -9.25
C ILE A 61 -14.60 6.50 -7.97
N THR A 62 -15.05 5.93 -6.84
CA THR A 62 -14.44 6.11 -5.52
C THR A 62 -14.08 4.75 -4.92
N PHE A 63 -13.20 4.76 -3.91
CA PHE A 63 -12.74 3.53 -3.26
C PHE A 63 -13.81 2.86 -2.39
N THR A 64 -14.68 3.64 -1.73
CA THR A 64 -15.72 3.13 -0.82
C THR A 64 -17.10 3.67 -1.14
N ASP A 65 -18.16 2.92 -0.80
CA ASP A 65 -19.54 3.38 -0.95
C ASP A 65 -19.84 4.61 -0.06
N ARG A 66 -19.14 4.74 1.07
CA ARG A 66 -19.22 5.93 1.92
C ARG A 66 -18.67 7.14 1.17
N ALA A 67 -17.50 7.04 0.55
CA ALA A 67 -16.91 8.12 -0.24
C ALA A 67 -17.80 8.51 -1.44
N ALA A 68 -18.41 7.52 -2.11
CA ALA A 68 -19.36 7.77 -3.19
C ALA A 68 -20.62 8.55 -2.70
N ARG A 69 -21.14 8.20 -1.54
CA ARG A 69 -22.25 8.95 -0.92
C ARG A 69 -21.84 10.36 -0.54
N GLU A 70 -20.72 10.52 0.16
CA GLU A 70 -20.18 11.83 0.54
C GLU A 70 -19.93 12.73 -0.68
N MET A 71 -19.39 12.18 -1.77
CA MET A 71 -19.18 12.92 -3.02
C MET A 71 -20.52 13.37 -3.62
N ARG A 72 -21.53 12.51 -3.66
CA ARG A 72 -22.88 12.83 -4.14
C ARG A 72 -23.53 13.95 -3.31
N ASP A 73 -23.41 13.89 -1.99
CA ASP A 73 -23.95 14.90 -1.09
C ASP A 73 -23.25 16.26 -1.25
N ARG A 74 -21.93 16.26 -1.45
CA ARG A 74 -21.16 17.48 -1.73
C ARG A 74 -21.56 18.09 -3.08
N ILE A 75 -21.73 17.27 -4.12
CA ILE A 75 -22.22 17.74 -5.43
C ILE A 75 -23.63 18.30 -5.29
N ARG A 76 -24.52 17.62 -4.56
CA ARG A 76 -25.89 18.10 -4.30
C ARG A 76 -25.89 19.46 -3.61
N SER A 77 -25.11 19.63 -2.55
CA SER A 77 -24.98 20.90 -1.83
C SER A 77 -24.45 22.01 -2.72
N ALA A 78 -23.44 21.69 -3.54
CA ALA A 78 -22.87 22.68 -4.45
C ALA A 78 -23.83 23.04 -5.61
N CYS A 79 -24.62 22.08 -6.12
CA CYS A 79 -25.69 22.38 -7.10
C CYS A 79 -26.79 23.28 -6.49
N ASN A 80 -27.17 23.07 -5.22
CA ASN A 80 -28.11 23.94 -4.52
C ASN A 80 -27.56 25.38 -4.37
N GLN A 81 -26.27 25.53 -4.03
CA GLN A 81 -25.63 26.85 -3.99
C GLN A 81 -25.61 27.54 -5.36
N ARG A 82 -25.37 26.77 -6.46
CA ARG A 82 -25.44 27.30 -7.82
C ARG A 82 -26.86 27.73 -8.18
N LEU A 83 -27.87 26.93 -7.84
CA LEU A 83 -29.28 27.25 -8.06
C LEU A 83 -29.69 28.53 -7.34
N GLN A 84 -29.21 28.76 -6.11
CA GLN A 84 -29.51 29.98 -5.35
C GLN A 84 -28.85 31.25 -5.92
N ASN A 85 -27.74 31.11 -6.66
CA ASN A 85 -26.93 32.23 -7.14
C ASN A 85 -26.88 32.32 -8.69
N CYS A 86 -27.70 31.57 -9.41
CA CYS A 86 -27.69 31.58 -10.87
C CYS A 86 -28.71 32.59 -11.45
N GLU A 87 -28.46 32.97 -12.69
CA GLU A 87 -29.41 33.78 -13.47
C GLU A 87 -30.70 33.00 -13.74
N PRO A 88 -31.87 33.68 -13.89
CA PRO A 88 -33.16 33.02 -14.09
C PRO A 88 -33.20 31.98 -15.22
N GLU A 89 -32.41 32.18 -16.28
CA GLU A 89 -32.31 31.31 -17.43
C GLU A 89 -31.64 29.97 -17.10
N ALA A 90 -30.78 29.93 -16.08
CA ALA A 90 -30.06 28.75 -15.64
C ALA A 90 -30.81 27.92 -14.57
N VAL A 91 -31.89 28.45 -13.99
CA VAL A 91 -32.66 27.79 -12.93
C VAL A 91 -33.17 26.41 -13.39
N GLY A 92 -33.79 26.34 -14.56
CA GLY A 92 -34.31 25.08 -15.13
C GLY A 92 -33.21 24.01 -15.29
N HIS A 93 -32.04 24.41 -15.69
CA HIS A 93 -30.87 23.54 -15.86
C HIS A 93 -30.43 22.92 -14.52
N TRP A 94 -30.20 23.75 -13.48
CA TRP A 94 -29.76 23.24 -12.17
C TRP A 94 -30.85 22.41 -11.47
N VAL A 95 -32.12 22.73 -11.64
CA VAL A 95 -33.23 21.90 -11.15
C VAL A 95 -33.23 20.54 -11.84
N ALA A 96 -33.02 20.48 -13.15
CA ALA A 96 -32.93 19.20 -13.88
C ALA A 96 -31.75 18.36 -13.41
N ILE A 97 -30.59 18.95 -13.16
CA ILE A 97 -29.40 18.28 -12.60
C ILE A 97 -29.72 17.71 -11.22
N LEU A 98 -30.30 18.50 -10.32
CA LEU A 98 -30.64 18.07 -8.96
C LEU A 98 -31.62 16.89 -8.94
N ARG A 99 -32.64 16.89 -9.83
CA ARG A 99 -33.57 15.78 -9.99
C ARG A 99 -32.92 14.51 -10.54
N GLY A 100 -31.92 14.68 -11.41
CA GLY A 100 -31.18 13.55 -12.01
C GLY A 100 -30.05 13.02 -11.17
N LEU A 101 -29.68 13.68 -10.08
CA LEU A 101 -28.44 13.37 -9.35
C LEU A 101 -28.42 11.99 -8.68
N ASP A 102 -29.59 11.45 -8.32
CA ASP A 102 -29.68 10.10 -7.75
C ASP A 102 -29.35 9.00 -8.78
N ALA A 103 -29.55 9.30 -10.07
CA ALA A 103 -29.15 8.45 -11.18
C ALA A 103 -27.74 8.74 -11.73
N ALA A 104 -26.99 9.64 -11.07
CA ALA A 104 -25.60 9.93 -11.45
C ALA A 104 -24.71 8.72 -11.23
N ARG A 105 -23.79 8.49 -12.19
CA ARG A 105 -22.85 7.36 -12.17
C ARG A 105 -21.69 7.65 -11.21
N ILE A 106 -22.00 7.82 -9.90
CA ILE A 106 -21.05 8.02 -8.82
C ILE A 106 -21.10 6.78 -7.93
N SER A 107 -20.07 5.94 -7.98
CA SER A 107 -20.08 4.63 -7.33
C SER A 107 -18.67 4.09 -7.07
N THR A 108 -18.58 2.95 -6.38
CA THR A 108 -17.35 2.17 -6.36
C THR A 108 -17.11 1.49 -7.72
N ILE A 109 -15.85 1.09 -7.98
CA ILE A 109 -15.53 0.39 -9.24
C ILE A 109 -16.30 -0.93 -9.37
N HIS A 110 -16.50 -1.66 -8.27
CA HIS A 110 -17.30 -2.90 -8.28
C HIS A 110 -18.76 -2.64 -8.62
N SER A 111 -19.37 -1.61 -8.06
CA SER A 111 -20.75 -1.22 -8.39
C SER A 111 -20.88 -0.75 -9.84
N PHE A 112 -19.85 -0.07 -10.35
CA PHE A 112 -19.78 0.30 -11.77
C PHE A 112 -19.70 -0.96 -12.66
N CYS A 113 -18.80 -1.90 -12.37
CA CYS A 113 -18.67 -3.17 -13.12
C CYS A 113 -19.95 -4.00 -13.05
N THR A 114 -20.60 -4.07 -11.88
CA THR A 114 -21.91 -4.73 -11.73
C THR A 114 -22.96 -4.14 -12.67
N SER A 115 -23.05 -2.81 -12.74
CA SER A 115 -23.99 -2.12 -13.62
C SER A 115 -23.65 -2.34 -15.09
N LEU A 116 -22.37 -2.33 -15.44
CA LEU A 116 -21.87 -2.63 -16.78
C LEU A 116 -22.25 -4.05 -17.20
N LEU A 117 -21.92 -5.05 -16.40
CA LEU A 117 -22.20 -6.45 -16.67
C LEU A 117 -23.71 -6.74 -16.79
N ARG A 118 -24.55 -6.12 -15.96
CA ARG A 118 -26.01 -6.25 -16.07
C ARG A 118 -26.54 -5.63 -17.34
N SER A 119 -26.02 -4.47 -17.74
CA SER A 119 -26.45 -3.80 -18.98
C SER A 119 -25.99 -4.49 -20.26
N GLN A 120 -24.93 -5.29 -20.17
CA GLN A 120 -24.34 -6.03 -21.29
C GLN A 120 -24.30 -7.55 -21.01
N ALA A 121 -25.28 -8.06 -20.26
CA ALA A 121 -25.25 -9.42 -19.73
C ALA A 121 -25.18 -10.50 -20.84
N VAL A 122 -25.88 -10.29 -21.95
CA VAL A 122 -25.84 -11.19 -23.11
C VAL A 122 -24.44 -11.24 -23.70
N ASP A 123 -23.82 -10.09 -23.92
CA ASP A 123 -22.46 -9.99 -24.47
C ASP A 123 -21.41 -10.57 -23.52
N ALA A 124 -21.65 -10.49 -22.19
CA ALA A 124 -20.82 -11.08 -21.17
C ALA A 124 -21.09 -12.57 -20.89
N GLY A 125 -22.10 -13.18 -21.53
CA GLY A 125 -22.52 -14.57 -21.29
C GLY A 125 -23.06 -14.82 -19.88
N LEU A 126 -23.70 -13.82 -19.27
CA LEU A 126 -24.21 -13.84 -17.90
C LEU A 126 -25.74 -13.78 -17.84
N ASP A 127 -26.32 -14.31 -16.75
CA ASP A 127 -27.73 -14.02 -16.43
C ASP A 127 -27.84 -12.54 -15.98
N PRO A 128 -28.72 -11.72 -16.59
CA PRO A 128 -28.91 -10.34 -16.15
C PRO A 128 -29.30 -10.18 -14.66
N ARG A 129 -29.86 -11.23 -14.09
CA ARG A 129 -30.29 -11.28 -12.68
C ARG A 129 -29.28 -11.91 -11.75
N PHE A 130 -28.02 -12.05 -12.19
CA PHE A 130 -26.99 -12.61 -11.30
C PHE A 130 -26.94 -11.89 -9.95
N SER A 131 -26.66 -12.65 -8.91
CA SER A 131 -26.45 -12.15 -7.56
C SER A 131 -24.96 -12.07 -7.23
N VAL A 132 -24.58 -11.09 -6.40
CA VAL A 132 -23.20 -10.95 -5.94
C VAL A 132 -23.05 -11.65 -4.61
N LEU A 133 -22.09 -12.58 -4.54
CA LEU A 133 -21.77 -13.31 -3.30
C LEU A 133 -21.15 -12.41 -2.25
N GLU A 134 -21.63 -12.54 -1.03
CA GLU A 134 -20.92 -11.99 0.12
C GLU A 134 -19.58 -12.71 0.33
N PRO A 135 -18.53 -12.01 0.81
CA PRO A 135 -17.19 -12.59 0.97
C PRO A 135 -17.14 -13.89 1.78
N SER A 136 -17.96 -14.01 2.83
CA SER A 136 -18.03 -15.21 3.68
C SER A 136 -18.60 -16.42 2.93
N LEU A 137 -19.61 -16.21 2.10
CA LEU A 137 -20.22 -17.26 1.27
C LEU A 137 -19.29 -17.65 0.12
N ALA A 138 -18.61 -16.66 -0.50
CA ALA A 138 -17.61 -16.91 -1.53
C ALA A 138 -16.45 -17.76 -1.00
N ASP A 139 -15.92 -17.46 0.19
CA ASP A 139 -14.87 -18.28 0.81
C ASP A 139 -15.34 -19.69 1.14
N THR A 140 -16.59 -19.86 1.58
CA THR A 140 -17.16 -21.18 1.86
C THR A 140 -17.31 -22.00 0.58
N LEU A 141 -17.82 -21.40 -0.49
CA LEU A 141 -17.98 -22.09 -1.78
C LEU A 141 -16.61 -22.46 -2.38
N LEU A 142 -15.63 -21.57 -2.29
CA LEU A 142 -14.26 -21.80 -2.74
C LEU A 142 -13.60 -22.95 -1.95
N ARG A 143 -13.79 -23.00 -0.63
CA ARG A 143 -13.27 -24.07 0.23
C ARG A 143 -13.88 -25.41 -0.15
N ASN A 144 -15.18 -25.45 -0.42
CA ASN A 144 -15.86 -26.66 -0.86
C ASN A 144 -15.36 -27.11 -2.24
N ALA A 145 -15.22 -26.21 -3.20
CA ALA A 145 -14.69 -26.52 -4.52
C ALA A 145 -13.26 -27.11 -4.45
N ALA A 146 -12.37 -26.50 -3.67
CA ALA A 146 -11.03 -27.05 -3.47
C ALA A 146 -11.04 -28.43 -2.81
N LYS A 147 -11.92 -28.66 -1.82
CA LYS A 147 -12.09 -29.94 -1.14
C LYS A 147 -12.60 -31.02 -2.10
N GLU A 148 -13.66 -30.72 -2.84
CA GLU A 148 -14.29 -31.64 -3.81
C GLU A 148 -13.31 -32.01 -4.93
N THR A 149 -12.57 -31.04 -5.47
CA THR A 149 -11.58 -31.28 -6.53
C THR A 149 -10.47 -32.23 -6.02
N VAL A 150 -9.86 -31.93 -4.87
CA VAL A 150 -8.80 -32.81 -4.33
C VAL A 150 -9.32 -34.21 -4.06
N HIS A 151 -10.54 -34.34 -3.53
CA HIS A 151 -11.14 -35.64 -3.24
C HIS A 151 -11.40 -36.44 -4.52
N ALA A 152 -12.03 -35.82 -5.53
CA ALA A 152 -12.33 -36.48 -6.80
C ALA A 152 -11.07 -36.94 -7.54
N LEU A 153 -10.00 -36.15 -7.51
CA LEU A 153 -8.72 -36.50 -8.12
C LEU A 153 -8.01 -37.65 -7.39
N LEU A 154 -8.07 -37.67 -6.07
CA LEU A 154 -7.52 -38.80 -5.29
C LEU A 154 -8.30 -40.10 -5.55
N GLU A 155 -9.62 -40.05 -5.70
CA GLU A 155 -10.44 -41.21 -6.08
C GLU A 155 -10.09 -41.74 -7.48
N GLN A 156 -9.65 -40.87 -8.38
CA GLN A 156 -9.19 -41.23 -9.72
C GLN A 156 -7.73 -41.66 -9.76
N ASN A 157 -7.03 -41.68 -8.62
CA ASN A 157 -5.60 -41.91 -8.51
C ASN A 157 -4.76 -40.95 -9.37
N ASP A 158 -5.20 -39.69 -9.46
CA ASP A 158 -4.46 -38.65 -10.21
C ASP A 158 -3.08 -38.48 -9.59
N GLU A 159 -2.04 -38.55 -10.43
CA GLU A 159 -0.63 -38.51 -9.99
C GLU A 159 -0.29 -37.19 -9.30
N ASP A 160 -0.76 -36.06 -9.85
CA ASP A 160 -0.48 -34.73 -9.28
C ASP A 160 -1.10 -34.57 -7.90
N ALA A 161 -2.34 -35.05 -7.72
CA ALA A 161 -3.04 -34.98 -6.44
C ALA A 161 -2.40 -35.93 -5.40
N CYS A 162 -2.04 -37.15 -5.80
CA CYS A 162 -1.41 -38.11 -4.92
C CYS A 162 -0.06 -37.61 -4.42
N GLU A 163 0.82 -37.14 -5.32
CA GLU A 163 2.15 -36.64 -4.95
C GLU A 163 2.04 -35.38 -4.10
N PHE A 164 1.16 -34.44 -4.48
CA PHE A 164 0.99 -33.20 -3.73
C PHE A 164 0.46 -33.45 -2.30
N VAL A 165 -0.50 -34.38 -2.16
CA VAL A 165 -1.02 -34.77 -0.83
C VAL A 165 0.00 -35.58 -0.04
N PHE A 166 0.80 -36.43 -0.69
CA PHE A 166 1.89 -37.14 -0.03
C PHE A 166 2.90 -36.17 0.60
N GLN A 167 3.25 -35.11 -0.13
CA GLN A 167 4.26 -34.14 0.32
C GLN A 167 3.74 -33.19 1.41
N PHE A 168 2.51 -32.71 1.32
CA PHE A 168 1.98 -31.67 2.22
C PHE A 168 0.93 -32.17 3.23
N GLY A 169 0.38 -33.36 3.03
CA GLY A 169 -0.79 -33.85 3.77
C GLY A 169 -2.10 -33.24 3.23
N LEU A 170 -3.20 -33.96 3.46
CA LEU A 170 -4.50 -33.66 2.85
C LEU A 170 -5.06 -32.27 3.18
N GLU A 171 -5.07 -31.90 4.46
CA GLU A 171 -5.64 -30.60 4.88
C GLU A 171 -4.81 -29.42 4.38
N LYS A 172 -3.49 -29.53 4.42
CA LYS A 172 -2.59 -28.49 3.93
C LYS A 172 -2.69 -28.33 2.41
N SER A 173 -2.81 -29.42 1.68
CA SER A 173 -3.02 -29.41 0.22
C SER A 173 -4.30 -28.67 -0.15
N ARG A 174 -5.41 -28.97 0.54
CA ARG A 174 -6.69 -28.24 0.33
C ARG A 174 -6.56 -26.75 0.61
N GLU A 175 -5.87 -26.39 1.69
CA GLU A 175 -5.64 -24.98 2.05
C GLU A 175 -4.78 -24.25 1.01
N LEU A 176 -3.70 -24.88 0.54
CA LEU A 176 -2.82 -24.33 -0.49
C LEU A 176 -3.57 -24.11 -1.81
N ILE A 177 -4.33 -25.11 -2.28
CA ILE A 177 -5.14 -25.00 -3.50
C ILE A 177 -6.20 -23.91 -3.35
N ARG A 178 -6.93 -23.88 -2.21
CA ARG A 178 -7.87 -22.79 -1.93
C ARG A 178 -7.20 -21.41 -2.01
N SER A 179 -6.02 -21.29 -1.42
CA SER A 179 -5.26 -20.03 -1.44
C SER A 179 -4.86 -19.62 -2.85
N LEU A 180 -4.40 -20.57 -3.68
CA LEU A 180 -4.05 -20.31 -5.08
C LEU A 180 -5.26 -19.87 -5.91
N VAL A 181 -6.40 -20.57 -5.78
CA VAL A 181 -7.64 -20.17 -6.47
C VAL A 181 -8.12 -18.80 -5.99
N GLY A 182 -7.95 -18.48 -4.71
CA GLY A 182 -8.20 -17.14 -4.18
C GLY A 182 -7.30 -16.04 -4.77
N GLN A 183 -6.17 -16.42 -5.39
CA GLN A 183 -5.25 -15.51 -6.10
C GLN A 183 -5.44 -15.53 -7.63
N ARG A 184 -6.51 -16.17 -8.17
CA ARG A 184 -6.77 -16.28 -9.61
C ARG A 184 -6.80 -14.94 -10.35
N PHE A 185 -6.97 -13.86 -9.63
CA PHE A 185 -6.88 -12.50 -10.15
C PHE A 185 -5.47 -12.15 -10.68
N GLN A 186 -4.42 -12.73 -10.07
CA GLN A 186 -3.02 -12.52 -10.42
C GLN A 186 -2.44 -13.68 -11.22
N ILE A 187 -3.07 -14.86 -11.15
CA ILE A 187 -2.56 -16.09 -11.75
C ILE A 187 -3.41 -16.44 -12.97
N THR A 188 -2.79 -16.50 -14.14
CA THR A 188 -3.41 -17.05 -15.34
C THR A 188 -3.07 -18.54 -15.39
N PHE A 189 -3.90 -19.38 -14.77
CA PHE A 189 -3.66 -20.84 -14.66
C PHE A 189 -3.38 -21.51 -16.01
N ALA A 190 -4.10 -21.11 -17.06
CA ALA A 190 -3.95 -21.69 -18.40
C ALA A 190 -2.52 -21.56 -18.99
N SER A 191 -1.80 -20.50 -18.67
CA SER A 191 -0.43 -20.29 -19.17
C SER A 191 0.65 -21.07 -18.41
N PHE A 192 0.34 -21.61 -17.24
CA PHE A 192 1.28 -22.37 -16.41
C PHE A 192 1.06 -23.89 -16.44
N GLY A 193 -0.13 -24.36 -16.79
CA GLY A 193 -0.49 -25.79 -16.79
C GLY A 193 0.31 -26.65 -17.79
N GLU A 194 0.90 -26.01 -18.82
CA GLU A 194 1.70 -26.68 -19.85
C GLU A 194 3.22 -26.62 -19.61
N GLN A 195 3.67 -25.91 -18.57
CA GLN A 195 5.11 -25.78 -18.29
C GLN A 195 5.64 -26.99 -17.55
N SER A 196 6.78 -27.52 -18.02
CA SER A 196 7.50 -28.58 -17.31
C SER A 196 8.27 -28.03 -16.10
N ALA A 197 8.56 -28.90 -15.11
CA ALA A 197 9.36 -28.56 -13.95
C ALA A 197 10.72 -27.97 -14.34
N GLU A 198 11.36 -28.54 -15.35
CA GLU A 198 12.67 -28.07 -15.87
C GLU A 198 12.57 -26.64 -16.42
N SER A 199 11.48 -26.34 -17.15
CA SER A 199 11.25 -24.99 -17.70
C SER A 199 11.04 -23.97 -16.58
N ILE A 200 10.26 -24.30 -15.53
CA ILE A 200 10.05 -23.46 -14.36
C ILE A 200 11.36 -23.26 -13.61
N ALA A 201 12.11 -24.32 -13.33
CA ALA A 201 13.40 -24.27 -12.65
C ALA A 201 14.41 -23.40 -13.42
N ALA A 202 14.50 -23.57 -14.75
CA ALA A 202 15.36 -22.76 -15.60
C ALA A 202 14.99 -21.26 -15.57
N ASN A 203 13.69 -20.94 -15.57
CA ASN A 203 13.21 -19.57 -15.45
C ASN A 203 13.57 -18.98 -14.08
N TRP A 204 13.33 -19.71 -12.99
CA TRP A 204 13.68 -19.27 -11.63
C TRP A 204 15.18 -19.04 -11.48
N ARG A 205 16.02 -19.95 -12.02
CA ARG A 205 17.48 -19.77 -12.02
C ARG A 205 17.88 -18.53 -12.79
N SER A 206 17.36 -18.34 -14.00
CA SER A 206 17.66 -17.15 -14.82
C SER A 206 17.30 -15.85 -14.12
N ARG A 207 16.14 -15.79 -13.46
CA ARG A 207 15.73 -14.61 -12.68
C ARG A 207 16.59 -14.42 -11.44
N TRP A 208 16.91 -15.51 -10.74
CA TRP A 208 17.82 -15.48 -9.60
C TRP A 208 19.15 -14.86 -9.97
N GLU A 209 19.78 -15.34 -11.01
CA GLU A 209 21.09 -14.87 -11.48
C GLU A 209 21.06 -13.44 -12.00
N LYS A 210 20.00 -13.04 -12.72
CA LYS A 210 19.95 -11.75 -13.41
C LYS A 210 19.34 -10.62 -12.56
N GLU A 211 18.42 -10.93 -11.65
CA GLU A 211 17.68 -9.92 -10.90
C GLU A 211 18.06 -9.91 -9.41
N PHE A 212 18.09 -11.09 -8.76
CA PHE A 212 18.27 -11.17 -7.32
C PHE A 212 19.73 -11.14 -6.88
N VAL A 213 20.59 -11.91 -7.52
CA VAL A 213 22.02 -11.96 -7.16
C VAL A 213 22.69 -10.58 -7.27
N PRO A 214 22.53 -9.81 -8.36
CA PRO A 214 23.10 -8.45 -8.44
C PRO A 214 22.60 -7.52 -7.34
N ARG A 215 21.32 -7.61 -7.01
CA ARG A 215 20.71 -6.82 -5.95
C ARG A 215 21.28 -7.18 -4.58
N LEU A 216 21.37 -8.45 -4.24
CA LEU A 216 21.94 -8.92 -2.97
C LEU A 216 23.42 -8.51 -2.83
N ILE A 217 24.18 -8.53 -3.92
CA ILE A 217 25.56 -8.05 -3.93
C ILE A 217 25.62 -6.54 -3.68
N ALA A 218 24.75 -5.76 -4.31
CA ALA A 218 24.68 -4.32 -4.08
C ALA A 218 24.31 -4.01 -2.61
N GLU A 219 23.27 -4.67 -2.08
CA GLU A 219 22.86 -4.54 -0.68
C GLU A 219 23.99 -4.92 0.30
N PHE A 220 24.78 -5.97 0.02
CA PHE A 220 25.94 -6.35 0.82
C PHE A 220 27.02 -5.27 0.81
N ARG A 221 27.37 -4.72 -0.35
CA ARG A 221 28.39 -3.68 -0.51
C ARG A 221 28.00 -2.35 0.13
N GLU A 222 26.72 -2.03 0.10
CA GLU A 222 26.15 -0.81 0.68
C GLU A 222 25.71 -0.99 2.14
N SER A 223 25.88 -2.19 2.69
CA SER A 223 25.58 -2.43 4.10
C SER A 223 26.39 -1.50 5.01
N PRO A 224 25.84 -1.05 6.15
CA PRO A 224 26.57 -0.17 7.10
C PRO A 224 27.92 -0.76 7.50
N ASN A 225 28.02 -2.09 7.61
CA ASN A 225 29.25 -2.80 7.99
C ASN A 225 30.32 -2.73 6.89
N ALA A 226 29.93 -2.98 5.63
CA ALA A 226 30.83 -2.92 4.50
C ALA A 226 31.31 -1.48 4.23
N VAL A 227 30.41 -0.50 4.32
CA VAL A 227 30.74 0.93 4.19
C VAL A 227 31.73 1.35 5.29
N ARG A 228 31.42 1.04 6.55
CA ARG A 228 32.29 1.37 7.68
C ARG A 228 33.68 0.73 7.56
N LEU A 229 33.75 -0.56 7.17
CA LEU A 229 35.02 -1.24 6.95
C LEU A 229 35.82 -0.57 5.83
N ARG A 230 35.17 -0.23 4.72
CA ARG A 230 35.80 0.44 3.57
C ARG A 230 36.41 1.79 3.98
N GLU A 231 35.68 2.58 4.78
CA GLU A 231 36.17 3.85 5.34
C GLU A 231 37.37 3.63 6.26
N LEU A 232 37.25 2.73 7.23
CA LEU A 232 38.35 2.39 8.14
C LEU A 232 39.61 1.96 7.40
N LEU A 233 39.46 1.13 6.36
CA LEU A 233 40.61 0.65 5.56
C LEU A 233 41.18 1.74 4.64
N ARG A 234 40.38 2.71 4.18
CA ARG A 234 40.87 3.84 3.38
C ARG A 234 41.70 4.81 4.22
N GLU A 235 41.21 5.14 5.40
CA GLU A 235 41.83 6.11 6.31
C GLU A 235 43.09 5.55 7.01
N ASN A 236 43.14 4.24 7.21
CA ASN A 236 44.20 3.61 8.02
C ASN A 236 44.98 2.57 7.18
N THR A 237 46.26 2.77 7.06
CA THR A 237 47.18 1.88 6.33
C THR A 237 48.04 1.10 7.33
N PRO A 238 47.93 -0.24 7.36
CA PRO A 238 48.81 -1.08 8.19
C PRO A 238 50.20 -1.16 7.61
N THR A 239 51.20 -1.40 8.47
CA THR A 239 52.62 -1.58 8.05
C THR A 239 52.96 -3.03 7.73
N HIS A 240 52.16 -3.98 8.16
CA HIS A 240 52.40 -5.41 7.93
C HIS A 240 52.05 -5.82 6.49
N ALA A 241 53.00 -6.47 5.77
CA ALA A 241 52.86 -6.81 4.33
C ALA A 241 51.58 -7.60 4.01
N THR A 242 51.28 -8.66 4.76
CA THR A 242 50.06 -9.48 4.55
C THR A 242 48.78 -8.66 4.77
N MET A 243 48.79 -7.73 5.68
CA MET A 243 47.62 -6.90 5.92
C MET A 243 47.44 -5.82 4.85
N LEU A 244 48.54 -5.31 4.28
CA LEU A 244 48.53 -4.45 3.09
C LEU A 244 47.89 -5.15 1.88
N GLU A 245 48.28 -6.40 1.64
CA GLU A 245 47.70 -7.21 0.55
C GLU A 245 46.19 -7.43 0.77
N ARG A 246 45.79 -7.89 1.96
CA ARG A 246 44.37 -8.08 2.31
C ARG A 246 43.56 -6.79 2.18
N ARG A 247 44.09 -5.67 2.69
CA ARG A 247 43.50 -4.35 2.54
C ARG A 247 43.23 -4.00 1.08
N SER A 248 44.23 -4.25 0.20
CA SER A 248 44.08 -3.98 -1.23
C SER A 248 42.97 -4.81 -1.85
N ILE A 249 42.90 -6.11 -1.56
CA ILE A 249 41.84 -7.02 -2.02
C ILE A 249 40.48 -6.56 -1.53
N LEU A 250 40.33 -6.29 -0.23
CA LEU A 250 39.06 -5.85 0.37
C LEU A 250 38.58 -4.54 -0.23
N LEU A 251 39.45 -3.54 -0.37
CA LEU A 251 39.10 -2.26 -0.97
C LEU A 251 38.70 -2.41 -2.44
N GLN A 252 39.41 -3.23 -3.23
CA GLN A 252 39.08 -3.48 -4.63
C GLN A 252 37.67 -4.05 -4.79
N TRP A 253 37.35 -5.11 -4.06
CA TRP A 253 36.11 -5.86 -4.28
C TRP A 253 34.89 -5.31 -3.53
N LEU A 254 35.10 -4.47 -2.53
CA LEU A 254 34.03 -3.73 -1.85
C LEU A 254 33.63 -2.44 -2.57
N GLU A 255 34.36 -2.00 -3.60
CA GLU A 255 33.97 -0.83 -4.39
C GLU A 255 32.64 -1.06 -5.10
N PRO A 256 31.67 -0.12 -5.03
CA PRO A 256 30.37 -0.27 -5.70
C PRO A 256 30.46 -0.46 -7.22
N SER A 257 31.48 0.12 -7.85
CA SER A 257 31.72 0.04 -9.30
C SER A 257 32.39 -1.25 -9.76
N CYS A 258 32.88 -2.09 -8.83
CA CYS A 258 33.59 -3.33 -9.19
C CYS A 258 32.60 -4.41 -9.61
N GLU A 259 32.74 -4.97 -10.80
CA GLU A 259 31.97 -6.12 -11.23
C GLU A 259 32.54 -7.43 -10.65
N TRP A 260 31.66 -8.30 -10.16
CA TRP A 260 32.05 -9.60 -9.63
C TRP A 260 31.83 -10.69 -10.67
N PRO A 261 32.91 -11.23 -11.27
CA PRO A 261 32.78 -12.25 -12.31
C PRO A 261 32.17 -13.55 -11.78
N SER A 262 32.42 -13.87 -10.52
CA SER A 262 31.80 -14.99 -9.79
C SER A 262 31.45 -14.53 -8.38
N PRO A 263 30.16 -14.24 -8.09
CA PRO A 263 29.73 -13.77 -6.79
C PRO A 263 30.16 -14.63 -5.62
N THR A 264 29.94 -15.94 -5.72
CA THR A 264 30.29 -16.90 -4.64
C THR A 264 31.79 -16.95 -4.38
N SER A 265 32.60 -17.03 -5.45
CA SER A 265 34.06 -17.06 -5.32
C SER A 265 34.60 -15.74 -4.77
N THR A 266 34.03 -14.62 -5.18
CA THR A 266 34.43 -13.30 -4.66
C THR A 266 34.08 -13.16 -3.17
N LEU A 267 32.91 -13.61 -2.73
CA LEU A 267 32.53 -13.63 -1.32
C LEU A 267 33.44 -14.56 -0.49
N GLN A 268 33.80 -15.72 -1.03
CA GLN A 268 34.77 -16.62 -0.38
C GLN A 268 36.10 -15.92 -0.17
N MET A 269 36.62 -15.28 -1.22
CA MET A 269 37.87 -14.52 -1.16
C MET A 269 37.78 -13.35 -0.17
N LEU A 270 36.67 -12.62 -0.14
CA LEU A 270 36.43 -11.56 0.85
C LEU A 270 36.43 -12.13 2.27
N ALA A 271 35.72 -13.24 2.50
CA ALA A 271 35.66 -13.90 3.81
C ALA A 271 37.04 -14.43 4.28
N GLU A 272 37.86 -14.97 3.37
CA GLU A 272 39.21 -15.42 3.66
C GLU A 272 40.14 -14.28 4.02
N ASN A 273 40.02 -13.13 3.38
CA ASN A 273 40.83 -11.95 3.62
C ASN A 273 40.32 -11.09 4.77
N ALA A 274 39.07 -11.28 5.22
CA ALA A 274 38.46 -10.53 6.33
C ALA A 274 38.91 -11.07 7.70
N ARG A 275 40.23 -11.01 7.98
CA ARG A 275 40.83 -11.45 9.24
C ARG A 275 42.12 -10.70 9.53
N VAL A 276 42.40 -10.42 10.80
CA VAL A 276 43.69 -9.85 11.23
C VAL A 276 44.71 -10.94 11.56
N GLN A 277 44.29 -12.16 11.86
CA GLN A 277 45.18 -13.27 12.24
C GLN A 277 46.23 -13.56 11.14
N GLY A 278 47.53 -13.57 11.52
CA GLY A 278 48.64 -13.70 10.59
C GLY A 278 48.92 -12.44 9.76
N GLY A 279 48.28 -11.31 10.05
CA GLY A 279 48.41 -10.06 9.31
C GLY A 279 48.84 -8.83 10.11
N GLY A 280 49.43 -9.01 11.30
CA GLY A 280 49.98 -7.95 12.09
C GLY A 280 49.47 -7.94 13.55
N ARG A 281 50.11 -7.09 14.36
CA ARG A 281 49.80 -6.86 15.77
C ARG A 281 49.22 -5.43 15.90
N PRO A 282 48.72 -5.03 17.08
CA PRO A 282 48.22 -3.66 17.31
C PRO A 282 49.23 -2.57 16.95
N ASP A 283 50.52 -2.84 17.16
CA ASP A 283 51.62 -1.94 16.84
C ASP A 283 51.90 -1.74 15.33
N THR A 284 51.29 -2.57 14.48
CA THR A 284 51.38 -2.43 13.01
C THR A 284 50.27 -1.54 12.42
N TRP A 285 49.42 -1.00 13.27
CA TRP A 285 48.34 -0.07 12.93
C TRP A 285 48.61 1.33 13.57
N PRO A 286 47.97 2.41 13.08
CA PRO A 286 48.16 3.77 13.63
C PRO A 286 47.85 3.89 15.11
N SER A 287 46.93 3.09 15.67
CA SER A 287 46.66 2.98 17.10
C SER A 287 46.04 1.63 17.46
N ALA A 288 46.06 1.25 18.74
CA ALA A 288 45.40 0.05 19.24
C ALA A 288 43.87 0.10 19.03
N ASP A 289 43.24 1.26 19.14
CA ASP A 289 41.81 1.46 18.95
C ASP A 289 41.42 1.21 17.49
N VAL A 290 42.22 1.69 16.53
CA VAL A 290 42.03 1.43 15.10
C VAL A 290 42.16 -0.06 14.81
N TYR A 291 43.13 -0.74 15.40
CA TYR A 291 43.29 -2.20 15.26
C TYR A 291 42.03 -2.96 15.73
N GLU A 292 41.49 -2.68 16.90
CA GLU A 292 40.29 -3.33 17.42
C GLU A 292 39.03 -2.97 16.61
N ALA A 293 38.92 -1.73 16.15
CA ALA A 293 37.81 -1.33 15.27
C ALA A 293 37.83 -2.08 13.94
N VAL A 294 39.01 -2.18 13.29
CA VAL A 294 39.18 -2.92 12.03
C VAL A 294 38.96 -4.42 12.25
N LYS A 295 39.51 -4.99 13.30
CA LYS A 295 39.32 -6.42 13.65
C LYS A 295 37.85 -6.77 13.84
N THR A 296 37.10 -5.95 14.52
CA THR A 296 35.65 -6.13 14.71
C THR A 296 34.91 -6.04 13.39
N ALA A 297 35.18 -5.00 12.59
CA ALA A 297 34.53 -4.80 11.29
C ALA A 297 34.85 -5.93 10.29
N LEU A 298 36.09 -6.44 10.29
CA LEU A 298 36.47 -7.62 9.48
C LEU A 298 35.73 -8.88 9.93
N GLY A 299 35.54 -9.07 11.23
CA GLY A 299 34.75 -10.20 11.76
C GLY A 299 33.31 -10.16 11.26
N VAL A 300 32.66 -9.01 11.36
CA VAL A 300 31.28 -8.82 10.89
C VAL A 300 31.18 -9.03 9.38
N LEU A 301 32.07 -8.42 8.58
CA LEU A 301 32.06 -8.61 7.12
C LEU A 301 32.19 -10.09 6.73
N ARG A 302 33.09 -10.82 7.40
CA ARG A 302 33.29 -12.26 7.16
C ARG A 302 32.02 -13.06 7.41
N ASP A 303 31.34 -12.78 8.51
CA ASP A 303 30.12 -13.49 8.89
C ASP A 303 28.95 -13.12 7.96
N ASP A 304 28.85 -11.85 7.55
CA ASP A 304 27.87 -11.40 6.54
C ASP A 304 28.16 -12.04 5.16
N ALA A 305 29.42 -12.11 4.75
CA ALA A 305 29.81 -12.78 3.49
C ALA A 305 29.47 -14.28 3.49
N ARG A 306 29.69 -14.97 4.61
CA ARG A 306 29.33 -16.40 4.75
C ARG A 306 27.82 -16.62 4.65
N LYS A 307 27.02 -15.81 5.35
CA LYS A 307 25.56 -15.87 5.25
C LYS A 307 25.07 -15.62 3.82
N LEU A 308 25.69 -14.69 3.13
CA LEU A 308 25.32 -14.41 1.74
C LEU A 308 25.72 -15.59 0.80
N ILE A 309 26.86 -16.24 1.02
CA ILE A 309 27.24 -17.47 0.28
C ILE A 309 26.18 -18.55 0.46
N GLU A 310 25.75 -18.81 1.69
CA GLU A 310 24.67 -19.78 1.97
C GLU A 310 23.38 -19.39 1.24
N THR A 311 23.03 -18.11 1.23
CA THR A 311 21.84 -17.60 0.52
C THR A 311 21.97 -17.74 -1.00
N LEU A 312 23.17 -17.56 -1.57
CA LEU A 312 23.40 -17.65 -3.02
C LEU A 312 23.53 -19.09 -3.51
N THR A 313 23.75 -20.06 -2.62
CA THR A 313 23.90 -21.47 -2.99
C THR A 313 22.53 -22.10 -3.22
N ILE A 314 22.24 -22.47 -4.46
CA ILE A 314 21.03 -23.19 -4.85
C ILE A 314 21.33 -24.68 -4.84
N ASN A 315 20.49 -25.45 -4.16
CA ASN A 315 20.47 -26.92 -4.30
C ASN A 315 19.61 -27.26 -5.52
N GLU A 316 20.20 -27.91 -6.52
CA GLU A 316 19.53 -28.23 -7.79
C GLU A 316 18.36 -29.22 -7.61
N ASP A 317 18.51 -30.19 -6.73
CA ASP A 317 17.47 -31.19 -6.45
C ASP A 317 16.26 -30.52 -5.78
N ASP A 318 16.50 -29.64 -4.82
CA ASP A 318 15.44 -28.87 -4.15
C ASP A 318 14.76 -27.89 -5.13
N LEU A 319 15.52 -27.30 -6.04
CA LEU A 319 14.96 -26.40 -7.06
C LEU A 319 14.03 -27.15 -8.02
N LEU A 320 14.44 -28.32 -8.49
CA LEU A 320 13.62 -29.16 -9.37
C LEU A 320 12.38 -29.69 -8.66
N LEU A 321 12.51 -30.15 -7.42
CA LEU A 321 11.38 -30.59 -6.60
C LEU A 321 10.39 -29.45 -6.38
N ALA A 322 10.88 -28.26 -6.02
CA ALA A 322 10.03 -27.10 -5.83
C ALA A 322 9.31 -26.69 -7.12
N ALA A 323 9.98 -26.78 -8.27
CA ALA A 323 9.40 -26.49 -9.57
C ALA A 323 8.32 -27.51 -9.95
N ASP A 324 8.55 -28.80 -9.72
CA ASP A 324 7.56 -29.86 -9.95
C ASP A 324 6.31 -29.69 -9.07
N LEU A 325 6.51 -29.51 -7.77
CA LEU A 325 5.39 -29.25 -6.85
C LEU A 325 4.62 -27.98 -7.19
N SER A 326 5.30 -26.96 -7.69
CA SER A 326 4.65 -25.73 -8.17
C SER A 326 3.81 -25.98 -9.43
N ALA A 327 4.33 -26.74 -10.40
CA ALA A 327 3.57 -27.12 -11.59
C ALA A 327 2.31 -27.93 -11.22
N ARG A 328 2.46 -28.95 -10.38
CA ARG A 328 1.34 -29.76 -9.87
C ARG A 328 0.30 -28.90 -9.14
N SER A 329 0.75 -28.01 -8.23
CA SER A 329 -0.15 -27.13 -7.49
C SER A 329 -0.98 -26.23 -8.40
N LEU A 330 -0.39 -25.73 -9.50
CA LEU A 330 -1.07 -24.87 -10.46
C LEU A 330 -2.08 -25.65 -11.30
N ARG A 331 -1.78 -26.90 -11.70
CA ARG A 331 -2.74 -27.77 -12.40
C ARG A 331 -3.93 -28.12 -11.50
N LEU A 332 -3.68 -28.49 -10.24
CA LEU A 332 -4.73 -28.76 -9.26
C LEU A 332 -5.58 -27.51 -8.95
N ALA A 333 -4.93 -26.34 -8.83
CA ALA A 333 -5.62 -25.09 -8.63
C ALA A 333 -6.48 -24.68 -9.83
N HIS A 334 -6.04 -24.98 -11.07
CA HIS A 334 -6.82 -24.76 -12.28
C HIS A 334 -8.12 -25.57 -12.25
N GLN A 335 -8.05 -26.87 -11.98
CA GLN A 335 -9.23 -27.74 -11.87
C GLN A 335 -10.17 -27.29 -10.74
N ALA A 336 -9.62 -26.87 -9.58
CA ALA A 336 -10.41 -26.33 -8.50
C ALA A 336 -11.06 -24.98 -8.85
N ALA A 337 -10.40 -24.15 -9.67
CA ALA A 337 -10.97 -22.90 -10.18
C ALA A 337 -12.15 -23.19 -11.12
N ASP A 338 -12.03 -24.19 -12.01
CA ASP A 338 -13.12 -24.61 -12.91
C ASP A 338 -14.32 -25.13 -12.12
N CYS A 339 -14.07 -25.94 -11.08
CA CYS A 339 -15.13 -26.43 -10.17
C CYS A 339 -15.83 -25.25 -9.48
N TYR A 340 -15.08 -24.28 -8.97
CA TYR A 340 -15.62 -23.08 -8.33
C TYR A 340 -16.44 -22.23 -9.29
N GLU A 341 -15.96 -22.01 -10.51
CA GLU A 341 -16.68 -21.28 -11.56
C GLU A 341 -17.99 -22.00 -11.96
N ALA A 342 -17.93 -23.31 -12.13
CA ALA A 342 -19.13 -24.11 -12.43
C ALA A 342 -20.18 -24.03 -11.30
N ALA A 343 -19.74 -24.08 -10.04
CA ALA A 343 -20.61 -23.95 -8.87
C ALA A 343 -21.28 -22.57 -8.79
N LYS A 344 -20.55 -21.50 -9.08
CA LYS A 344 -21.10 -20.13 -9.16
C LYS A 344 -22.08 -20.00 -10.33
N LYS A 345 -21.69 -20.47 -11.50
CA LYS A 345 -22.50 -20.36 -12.73
C LYS A 345 -23.83 -21.10 -12.60
N SER A 346 -23.84 -22.30 -12.01
CA SER A 346 -25.07 -23.10 -11.81
C SER A 346 -26.11 -22.38 -10.94
N GLN A 347 -25.68 -21.46 -10.07
CA GLN A 347 -26.53 -20.71 -9.17
C GLN A 347 -26.75 -19.26 -9.62
N GLY A 348 -26.21 -18.84 -10.77
CA GLY A 348 -26.27 -17.45 -11.23
C GLY A 348 -25.55 -16.46 -10.31
N LEU A 349 -24.40 -16.86 -9.76
CA LEU A 349 -23.65 -16.10 -8.77
C LEU A 349 -22.33 -15.57 -9.35
N LEU A 350 -21.91 -14.40 -8.90
CA LEU A 350 -20.60 -13.83 -9.12
C LEU A 350 -20.00 -13.38 -7.78
N ASP A 351 -18.71 -13.56 -7.59
CA ASP A 351 -18.02 -12.93 -6.45
C ASP A 351 -17.43 -11.55 -6.83
N PHE A 352 -16.79 -10.89 -5.88
CA PHE A 352 -16.23 -9.56 -6.12
C PHE A 352 -15.12 -9.54 -7.18
N ASP A 353 -14.28 -10.58 -7.22
CA ASP A 353 -13.22 -10.69 -8.23
C ASP A 353 -13.82 -10.89 -9.63
N ASP A 354 -14.90 -11.67 -9.75
CA ASP A 354 -15.59 -11.90 -11.02
C ASP A 354 -16.10 -10.60 -11.63
N LEU A 355 -16.63 -9.68 -10.81
CA LEU A 355 -17.12 -8.41 -11.31
C LEU A 355 -16.07 -7.63 -12.10
N LEU A 356 -14.84 -7.63 -11.59
CA LEU A 356 -13.72 -6.95 -12.24
C LEU A 356 -13.18 -7.74 -13.43
N LEU A 357 -12.95 -9.04 -13.25
CA LEU A 357 -12.39 -9.90 -14.30
C LEU A 357 -13.33 -9.99 -15.50
N ARG A 358 -14.63 -10.25 -15.27
CA ARG A 358 -15.64 -10.33 -16.35
C ARG A 358 -15.85 -8.98 -17.04
N ALA A 359 -15.82 -7.87 -16.30
CA ALA A 359 -15.91 -6.54 -16.91
C ALA A 359 -14.68 -6.22 -17.77
N ARG A 360 -13.47 -6.54 -17.28
CA ARG A 360 -12.22 -6.41 -18.04
C ARG A 360 -12.27 -7.26 -19.31
N ASP A 361 -12.62 -8.54 -19.18
CA ASP A 361 -12.63 -9.48 -20.31
C ASP A 361 -13.68 -9.08 -21.34
N LEU A 362 -14.88 -8.68 -20.92
CA LEU A 362 -15.91 -8.12 -21.81
C LEU A 362 -15.39 -6.92 -22.61
N LEU A 363 -14.74 -5.97 -21.94
CA LEU A 363 -14.20 -4.78 -22.61
C LEU A 363 -12.97 -5.09 -23.49
N ARG A 364 -12.19 -6.12 -23.16
CA ARG A 364 -11.04 -6.55 -23.95
C ARG A 364 -11.46 -7.29 -25.19
N ASP A 365 -12.37 -8.26 -25.06
CA ASP A 365 -12.71 -9.24 -26.09
C ASP A 365 -13.84 -8.75 -27.02
N ARG A 366 -14.69 -7.81 -26.56
CA ARG A 366 -15.80 -7.24 -27.33
C ARG A 366 -15.57 -5.75 -27.61
N LEU A 367 -14.87 -5.49 -28.72
CA LEU A 367 -14.57 -4.13 -29.18
C LEU A 367 -15.83 -3.27 -29.38
N ASP A 368 -16.88 -3.84 -29.95
CA ASP A 368 -18.17 -3.18 -30.16
C ASP A 368 -18.81 -2.70 -28.84
N VAL A 369 -18.74 -3.52 -27.80
CA VAL A 369 -19.21 -3.15 -26.46
C VAL A 369 -18.31 -2.05 -25.85
N ARG A 370 -16.99 -2.21 -25.94
CA ARG A 370 -16.04 -1.23 -25.42
C ARG A 370 -16.25 0.15 -26.04
N GLU A 371 -16.35 0.23 -27.36
CA GLU A 371 -16.56 1.49 -28.08
C GLU A 371 -17.90 2.14 -27.72
N ARG A 372 -18.98 1.36 -27.65
CA ARG A 372 -20.32 1.82 -27.25
C ARG A 372 -20.33 2.38 -25.82
N VAL A 373 -19.69 1.68 -24.89
CA VAL A 373 -19.61 2.13 -23.49
C VAL A 373 -18.73 3.36 -23.36
N ALA A 374 -17.56 3.37 -24.02
CA ALA A 374 -16.64 4.49 -24.04
C ALA A 374 -17.23 5.75 -24.66
N ALA A 375 -18.02 5.61 -25.75
CA ALA A 375 -18.73 6.73 -26.38
C ALA A 375 -19.74 7.41 -25.44
N GLY A 376 -20.31 6.65 -24.50
CA GLY A 376 -21.22 7.14 -23.46
C GLY A 376 -20.53 7.86 -22.31
N ILE A 377 -19.18 7.92 -22.27
CA ILE A 377 -18.41 8.53 -21.19
C ILE A 377 -17.63 9.74 -21.72
N ARG A 378 -17.98 10.92 -21.26
CA ARG A 378 -17.26 12.16 -21.59
C ARG A 378 -16.20 12.51 -20.54
N LEU A 379 -16.47 12.22 -19.28
CA LEU A 379 -15.52 12.44 -18.19
C LEU A 379 -15.56 11.23 -17.25
N LEU A 380 -14.43 10.58 -17.10
CA LEU A 380 -14.19 9.50 -16.14
C LEU A 380 -13.26 10.05 -15.05
N MET A 381 -13.78 10.09 -13.84
CA MET A 381 -13.04 10.56 -12.66
C MET A 381 -12.79 9.39 -11.73
N VAL A 382 -11.57 9.23 -11.24
CA VAL A 382 -11.23 8.16 -10.30
C VAL A 382 -10.49 8.77 -9.11
N ASP A 383 -11.04 8.57 -7.91
CA ASP A 383 -10.46 9.03 -6.64
C ASP A 383 -9.64 7.90 -6.01
N GLU A 384 -8.64 8.27 -5.22
CA GLU A 384 -7.71 7.36 -4.49
C GLU A 384 -7.11 6.29 -5.41
N PHE A 385 -6.65 6.70 -6.61
CA PHE A 385 -6.16 5.77 -7.63
C PHE A 385 -4.93 4.97 -7.21
N GLN A 386 -4.16 5.42 -6.20
CA GLN A 386 -3.04 4.66 -5.63
C GLN A 386 -3.46 3.36 -4.94
N ASP A 387 -4.75 3.21 -4.61
CA ASP A 387 -5.30 1.99 -4.00
C ASP A 387 -5.94 1.05 -5.03
N THR A 388 -5.69 1.32 -6.32
CA THR A 388 -6.21 0.56 -7.46
C THR A 388 -5.29 -0.62 -7.78
N ASP A 389 -5.87 -1.75 -8.14
CA ASP A 389 -5.13 -2.91 -8.67
C ASP A 389 -4.97 -2.84 -10.20
N PRO A 390 -4.08 -3.66 -10.80
CA PRO A 390 -3.84 -3.66 -12.25
C PRO A 390 -5.09 -3.91 -13.09
N VAL A 391 -6.01 -4.79 -12.66
CA VAL A 391 -7.23 -5.10 -13.44
C VAL A 391 -8.21 -3.92 -13.44
N GLN A 392 -8.34 -3.24 -12.31
CA GLN A 392 -9.12 -2.00 -12.22
C GLN A 392 -8.56 -0.91 -13.15
N ALA A 393 -7.23 -0.79 -13.21
CA ALA A 393 -6.57 0.14 -14.12
C ALA A 393 -6.80 -0.22 -15.59
N ASP A 394 -6.78 -1.51 -15.93
CA ASP A 394 -7.11 -1.98 -17.29
C ASP A 394 -8.55 -1.61 -17.68
N VAL A 395 -9.50 -1.79 -16.77
CA VAL A 395 -10.89 -1.36 -16.99
C VAL A 395 -10.96 0.15 -17.25
N VAL A 396 -10.31 0.96 -16.42
CA VAL A 396 -10.26 2.43 -16.57
C VAL A 396 -9.65 2.81 -17.93
N ARG A 397 -8.53 2.18 -18.30
CA ARG A 397 -7.84 2.40 -19.58
C ARG A 397 -8.74 2.07 -20.78
N MET A 398 -9.40 0.90 -20.77
CA MET A 398 -10.29 0.48 -21.84
C MET A 398 -11.52 1.38 -21.97
N LEU A 399 -12.06 1.92 -20.87
CA LEU A 399 -13.15 2.89 -20.89
C LEU A 399 -12.73 4.25 -21.48
N CYS A 400 -11.48 4.61 -21.41
CA CYS A 400 -10.95 5.83 -22.02
C CYS A 400 -10.63 5.64 -23.51
N GLY A 401 -10.16 4.45 -23.90
CA GLY A 401 -9.74 4.14 -25.27
C GLY A 401 -8.72 5.15 -25.79
N ASP A 402 -8.83 5.54 -27.07
CA ASP A 402 -7.94 6.52 -27.71
C ASP A 402 -8.02 7.93 -27.11
N ALA A 403 -9.07 8.22 -26.33
CA ALA A 403 -9.22 9.48 -25.63
C ALA A 403 -8.54 9.48 -24.24
N LEU A 404 -7.70 8.47 -23.92
CA LEU A 404 -6.98 8.39 -22.65
C LEU A 404 -6.19 9.67 -22.35
N THR A 405 -5.60 10.30 -23.36
CA THR A 405 -4.82 11.53 -23.23
C THR A 405 -5.59 12.81 -23.56
N GLN A 406 -6.80 12.71 -24.09
CA GLN A 406 -7.57 13.80 -24.72
C GLN A 406 -8.67 14.41 -23.82
N GLY A 407 -8.43 14.46 -22.50
CA GLY A 407 -9.33 15.15 -21.58
C GLY A 407 -10.50 14.31 -21.03
N ARG A 408 -10.58 13.03 -21.35
CA ARG A 408 -11.63 12.13 -20.84
C ARG A 408 -11.36 11.68 -19.41
N LEU A 409 -10.09 11.51 -19.03
CA LEU A 409 -9.67 10.95 -17.74
C LEU A 409 -9.24 12.03 -16.76
N PHE A 410 -9.68 11.87 -15.51
CA PHE A 410 -9.25 12.67 -14.37
C PHE A 410 -8.93 11.73 -13.20
N LEU A 411 -7.66 11.45 -12.97
CA LEU A 411 -7.17 10.62 -11.88
C LEU A 411 -6.74 11.48 -10.71
N VAL A 412 -7.05 11.04 -9.51
CA VAL A 412 -6.54 11.64 -8.27
C VAL A 412 -5.93 10.54 -7.41
N GLY A 413 -4.70 10.75 -6.98
CA GLY A 413 -4.01 9.79 -6.14
C GLY A 413 -2.78 10.38 -5.46
N ASP A 414 -2.26 9.62 -4.50
CA ASP A 414 -0.96 9.88 -3.87
C ASP A 414 -0.29 8.54 -3.56
N ALA A 415 0.72 8.17 -4.34
CA ALA A 415 1.44 6.91 -4.18
C ALA A 415 1.97 6.72 -2.75
N LYS A 416 2.34 7.82 -2.06
CA LYS A 416 2.80 7.81 -0.66
C LYS A 416 1.72 7.40 0.35
N GLN A 417 0.43 7.52 -0.01
CA GLN A 417 -0.70 7.16 0.84
C GLN A 417 -1.24 5.76 0.57
N SER A 418 -0.65 4.99 -0.35
CA SER A 418 -1.08 3.62 -0.62
C SER A 418 -0.79 2.70 0.56
N ILE A 419 -1.84 2.18 1.20
CA ILE A 419 -1.78 1.28 2.36
C ILE A 419 -2.54 -0.03 2.12
N TYR A 420 -3.08 -0.26 0.91
CA TYR A 420 -3.92 -1.41 0.57
C TYR A 420 -3.20 -2.48 -0.28
N ARG A 421 -1.87 -2.57 -0.20
CA ARG A 421 -1.10 -3.60 -0.90
C ARG A 421 -1.60 -5.02 -0.58
N PHE A 422 -2.05 -5.26 0.64
CA PHE A 422 -2.67 -6.52 1.06
C PHE A 422 -4.04 -6.80 0.39
N ARG A 423 -4.62 -5.79 -0.29
CA ARG A 423 -5.80 -5.89 -1.17
C ARG A 423 -5.42 -5.78 -2.64
N ARG A 424 -4.18 -6.11 -2.99
CA ARG A 424 -3.64 -6.09 -4.36
C ARG A 424 -3.43 -4.70 -4.96
N ALA A 425 -3.56 -3.60 -4.17
CA ALA A 425 -3.21 -2.28 -4.66
C ALA A 425 -1.75 -2.24 -5.11
N ASP A 426 -1.51 -1.67 -6.28
CA ASP A 426 -0.18 -1.46 -6.84
C ASP A 426 0.03 0.04 -7.12
N PRO A 427 0.74 0.76 -6.24
CA PRO A 427 1.03 2.19 -6.45
C PRO A 427 1.72 2.48 -7.79
N GLY A 428 2.52 1.53 -8.29
CA GLY A 428 3.18 1.66 -9.59
C GLY A 428 2.21 1.76 -10.77
N VAL A 429 0.96 1.31 -10.62
CA VAL A 429 -0.08 1.50 -11.64
C VAL A 429 -0.40 2.97 -11.84
N PHE A 430 -0.48 3.74 -10.75
CA PHE A 430 -0.69 5.20 -10.83
C PHE A 430 0.45 5.89 -11.57
N ASP A 431 1.70 5.55 -11.23
CA ASP A 431 2.88 6.15 -11.86
C ASP A 431 2.97 5.79 -13.36
N ARG A 432 2.70 4.53 -13.71
CA ARG A 432 2.65 4.10 -15.13
C ARG A 432 1.60 4.86 -15.92
N LEU A 433 0.37 4.96 -15.41
CA LEU A 433 -0.71 5.65 -16.11
C LEU A 433 -0.46 7.17 -16.16
N ARG A 434 0.09 7.76 -15.09
CA ARG A 434 0.52 9.17 -15.06
C ARG A 434 1.59 9.45 -16.12
N ALA A 435 2.52 8.52 -16.35
CA ALA A 435 3.56 8.66 -17.35
C ALA A 435 3.03 8.71 -18.80
N GLU A 436 1.87 8.12 -19.07
CA GLU A 436 1.21 8.18 -20.37
C GLU A 436 0.47 9.50 -20.62
N ILE A 437 0.07 10.19 -19.55
CA ILE A 437 -0.60 11.47 -19.64
C ILE A 437 0.42 12.55 -20.03
N PRO A 438 0.11 13.48 -20.97
CA PRO A 438 0.99 14.58 -21.33
C PRO A 438 1.39 15.43 -20.13
N SER A 439 2.57 16.06 -20.18
CA SER A 439 3.12 16.83 -19.06
C SER A 439 2.17 17.93 -18.55
N GLN A 440 1.40 18.56 -19.45
CA GLN A 440 0.39 19.57 -19.09
C GLN A 440 -0.75 19.01 -18.23
N GLY A 441 -0.97 17.69 -18.23
CA GLY A 441 -1.98 17.00 -17.43
C GLY A 441 -1.44 16.38 -16.15
N ARG A 442 -0.13 16.41 -15.90
CA ARG A 442 0.51 15.88 -14.67
C ARG A 442 0.61 17.00 -13.64
N LEU A 443 -0.44 17.17 -12.86
CA LEU A 443 -0.57 18.31 -11.94
C LEU A 443 -0.34 17.88 -10.48
N PRO A 444 0.37 18.71 -9.67
CA PRO A 444 0.50 18.50 -8.24
C PRO A 444 -0.57 19.25 -7.44
N LEU A 445 -0.92 18.74 -6.26
CA LEU A 445 -1.56 19.49 -5.17
C LEU A 445 -0.70 19.36 -3.91
N SER A 446 0.07 20.37 -3.59
CA SER A 446 0.99 20.37 -2.44
C SER A 446 0.52 21.26 -1.29
N VAL A 447 -0.40 22.21 -1.52
CA VAL A 447 -0.90 23.10 -0.47
C VAL A 447 -1.85 22.35 0.47
N ASN A 448 -1.44 22.17 1.71
CA ASN A 448 -2.19 21.44 2.73
C ASN A 448 -3.07 22.37 3.57
N PHE A 449 -4.37 22.08 3.62
CA PHE A 449 -5.38 22.84 4.39
C PHE A 449 -5.74 22.19 5.72
N ARG A 450 -5.23 20.99 6.00
CA ARG A 450 -5.61 20.17 7.15
C ARG A 450 -4.67 20.36 8.33
N SER A 451 -3.37 20.25 8.08
CA SER A 451 -2.35 20.14 9.11
C SER A 451 -1.65 21.45 9.36
N GLN A 452 -1.13 21.61 10.57
CA GLN A 452 -0.36 22.79 10.95
C GLN A 452 1.06 22.75 10.38
N PRO A 453 1.72 23.91 10.20
CA PRO A 453 3.06 24.00 9.63
C PRO A 453 4.10 23.12 10.33
N ALA A 454 4.09 23.05 11.66
CA ALA A 454 5.06 22.26 12.42
C ALA A 454 4.94 20.75 12.11
N ILE A 455 3.71 20.23 11.94
CA ILE A 455 3.47 18.83 11.57
C ILE A 455 3.99 18.57 10.15
N LEU A 456 3.70 19.47 9.21
CA LEU A 456 4.14 19.34 7.83
C LEU A 456 5.66 19.41 7.70
N ASN A 457 6.31 20.31 8.44
CA ASN A 457 7.76 20.42 8.46
C ASN A 457 8.42 19.14 8.99
N PHE A 458 7.87 18.56 10.05
CA PHE A 458 8.33 17.27 10.58
C PHE A 458 8.17 16.15 9.55
N VAL A 459 6.98 16.02 8.96
CA VAL A 459 6.71 15.01 7.93
C VAL A 459 7.61 15.17 6.72
N ASN A 460 7.78 16.42 6.22
CA ASN A 460 8.64 16.69 5.09
C ASN A 460 10.11 16.33 5.40
N HIS A 461 10.60 16.70 6.58
CA HIS A 461 11.99 16.40 6.99
C HIS A 461 12.23 14.88 7.09
N LEU A 462 11.31 14.17 7.73
CA LEU A 462 11.41 12.71 7.93
C LEU A 462 11.40 11.96 6.60
N PHE A 463 10.44 12.27 5.71
CA PHE A 463 10.21 11.48 4.51
C PHE A 463 11.04 11.92 3.31
N SER A 464 11.56 13.15 3.26
CA SER A 464 12.51 13.55 2.21
C SER A 464 13.80 12.72 2.24
N ALA A 465 14.28 12.38 3.45
CA ALA A 465 15.45 11.52 3.59
C ALA A 465 15.19 10.06 3.16
N GLY A 466 13.98 9.53 3.44
CA GLY A 466 13.65 8.13 3.15
C GLY A 466 13.14 7.87 1.74
N MET A 467 12.56 8.86 1.06
CA MET A 467 11.93 8.72 -0.27
C MET A 467 12.71 9.45 -1.38
N GLY A 468 13.71 10.26 -1.02
CA GLY A 468 14.56 10.97 -1.99
C GLY A 468 13.77 11.82 -2.98
N ASP A 469 14.18 11.81 -4.25
CA ASP A 469 13.59 12.62 -5.34
C ASP A 469 12.12 12.29 -5.66
N HIS A 470 11.59 11.16 -5.17
CA HIS A 470 10.19 10.79 -5.33
C HIS A 470 9.26 11.46 -4.30
N TYR A 471 9.83 12.20 -3.33
CA TYR A 471 9.05 12.87 -2.29
C TYR A 471 8.56 14.24 -2.75
N GLU A 472 7.25 14.41 -2.90
CA GLU A 472 6.60 15.70 -3.10
C GLU A 472 6.27 16.33 -1.74
N ALA A 473 7.00 17.40 -1.37
CA ALA A 473 6.82 18.09 -0.10
C ALA A 473 5.46 18.83 -0.02
N LEU A 474 4.85 18.81 1.19
CA LEU A 474 3.61 19.52 1.47
C LEU A 474 3.91 20.94 1.98
N THR A 475 3.17 21.93 1.48
CA THR A 475 3.26 23.32 1.91
C THR A 475 2.04 23.70 2.75
N PRO A 476 2.21 24.37 3.89
CA PRO A 476 1.08 24.79 4.71
C PRO A 476 0.31 25.95 4.04
N PHE A 477 -1.00 25.97 4.22
CA PHE A 477 -1.82 27.10 3.82
C PHE A 477 -1.65 28.26 4.80
N ASP A 478 -1.28 29.45 4.35
CA ASP A 478 -0.87 30.60 5.18
C ASP A 478 -1.90 31.05 6.24
N SER A 479 -3.20 30.76 6.02
CA SER A 479 -4.26 31.12 6.95
C SER A 479 -4.38 30.15 8.15
N ILE A 480 -3.59 29.09 8.22
CA ILE A 480 -3.60 28.15 9.34
C ILE A 480 -2.89 28.78 10.52
N GLN A 481 -3.64 29.00 11.61
CA GLN A 481 -3.06 29.49 12.86
C GLN A 481 -2.08 28.47 13.43
N ARG A 482 -0.88 28.92 13.80
CA ARG A 482 0.15 28.07 14.40
C ARG A 482 -0.26 27.63 15.81
N SER A 483 -0.12 26.34 16.10
CA SER A 483 -0.21 25.85 17.47
C SER A 483 0.97 26.33 18.31
N PRO A 484 0.78 26.47 19.64
CA PRO A 484 1.93 26.58 20.54
C PRO A 484 2.81 25.32 20.41
N THR A 485 4.10 25.50 20.57
CA THR A 485 5.09 24.42 20.60
C THR A 485 5.10 23.69 21.96
N PRO A 486 5.42 22.40 22.02
CA PRO A 486 5.75 21.51 20.89
C PRO A 486 4.49 21.02 20.16
N ALA A 487 4.58 20.85 18.84
CA ALA A 487 3.52 20.23 18.02
C ALA A 487 3.76 18.73 17.78
N ILE A 488 4.96 18.27 18.06
CA ILE A 488 5.40 16.87 17.92
C ILE A 488 6.10 16.50 19.24
N ASP A 489 5.62 15.43 19.87
CA ASP A 489 6.20 14.84 21.07
C ASP A 489 6.66 13.41 20.75
N PHE A 490 7.80 13.01 21.30
CA PHE A 490 8.29 11.63 21.27
C PHE A 490 8.25 11.05 22.68
N LEU A 491 7.60 9.89 22.82
CA LEU A 491 7.63 9.10 24.04
C LEU A 491 8.64 7.96 23.88
N PHE A 492 9.78 8.06 24.56
CA PHE A 492 10.79 7.01 24.56
C PHE A 492 10.72 6.25 25.89
N GLY A 493 10.43 4.93 25.80
CA GLY A 493 10.55 4.03 26.92
C GLY A 493 12.03 3.66 27.11
N SER A 494 12.73 4.26 28.09
CA SER A 494 14.01 3.76 28.56
C SER A 494 13.79 2.76 29.70
N TYR A 495 14.61 1.74 29.73
CA TYR A 495 14.69 0.82 30.86
C TYR A 495 15.87 1.24 31.74
N ASP A 496 15.59 1.83 32.89
CA ASP A 496 16.60 2.06 33.91
C ASP A 496 16.69 0.77 34.74
N ALA A 497 17.84 0.11 34.64
CA ALA A 497 18.15 -1.10 35.41
C ALA A 497 18.21 -0.85 36.94
N GLU A 498 18.08 0.41 37.37
CA GLU A 498 18.22 0.82 38.78
C GLU A 498 16.91 0.66 39.61
N GLU A 499 15.73 0.52 39.00
CA GLU A 499 14.49 0.34 39.77
C GLU A 499 14.23 -1.10 40.25
N SER A 500 15.09 -2.06 39.91
CA SER A 500 14.97 -3.46 40.34
C SER A 500 15.79 -3.81 41.57
N SER A 501 16.20 -2.84 42.39
CA SER A 501 16.87 -3.08 43.66
C SER A 501 15.92 -3.45 44.80
N ASP A 502 15.12 -4.47 44.59
CA ASP A 502 14.55 -5.22 45.70
C ASP A 502 15.54 -6.35 46.07
N SER A 503 16.25 -6.11 47.14
CA SER A 503 17.44 -6.81 47.62
C SER A 503 17.15 -8.18 48.23
N SER A 504 16.44 -9.08 47.50
CA SER A 504 16.22 -10.45 47.95
C SER A 504 16.12 -11.49 46.83
N ARG A 505 17.07 -11.51 45.88
CA ARG A 505 17.18 -12.62 44.91
C ARG A 505 18.59 -13.15 44.78
N ASN A 506 18.71 -14.46 44.86
CA ASN A 506 19.94 -15.24 44.83
C ASN A 506 20.74 -15.05 43.53
N GLN A 507 22.05 -15.12 43.62
CA GLN A 507 23.06 -14.85 42.58
C GLN A 507 23.13 -15.89 41.43
N ASP A 508 22.19 -16.80 41.26
CA ASP A 508 22.31 -17.90 40.30
C ASP A 508 21.47 -17.74 38.98
N ASP A 509 20.72 -16.62 38.79
CA ASP A 509 19.93 -16.37 37.58
C ASP A 509 20.42 -15.15 36.81
N ALA A 510 21.54 -15.28 36.12
CA ALA A 510 22.09 -14.22 35.25
C ALA A 510 21.30 -14.02 33.93
N ASP A 511 20.25 -14.82 33.67
CA ASP A 511 19.44 -14.76 32.43
C ASP A 511 18.05 -14.12 32.60
N SER A 512 17.70 -13.63 33.81
CA SER A 512 16.35 -13.15 34.15
C SER A 512 16.13 -11.63 34.06
N THR A 513 17.06 -10.85 33.53
CA THR A 513 16.97 -9.38 33.43
C THR A 513 16.41 -8.86 32.10
N ARG A 514 15.86 -9.70 31.25
CA ARG A 514 15.15 -9.25 30.05
C ARG A 514 13.70 -8.90 30.39
N VAL A 515 13.41 -7.58 30.45
CA VAL A 515 12.04 -7.07 30.54
C VAL A 515 11.20 -7.69 29.43
N SER A 516 10.04 -8.23 29.76
CA SER A 516 9.17 -8.84 28.77
C SER A 516 8.60 -7.78 27.82
N ALA A 517 8.34 -8.17 26.58
CA ALA A 517 7.67 -7.28 25.62
C ALA A 517 6.26 -6.86 26.08
N SER A 518 5.62 -7.63 26.98
CA SER A 518 4.34 -7.29 27.62
C SER A 518 4.52 -6.15 28.62
N ASP A 519 5.54 -6.21 29.47
CA ASP A 519 5.78 -5.15 30.47
C ASP A 519 6.10 -3.80 29.81
N LEU A 520 6.89 -3.84 28.72
CA LEU A 520 7.16 -2.63 27.94
C LEU A 520 5.89 -2.02 27.35
N ARG A 521 4.98 -2.86 26.84
CA ARG A 521 3.68 -2.38 26.29
C ARG A 521 2.78 -1.82 27.37
N THR A 522 2.72 -2.45 28.52
CA THR A 522 1.93 -1.94 29.65
C THR A 522 2.43 -0.56 30.08
N ARG A 523 3.74 -0.37 30.20
CA ARG A 523 4.35 0.95 30.48
C ARG A 523 4.04 1.97 29.39
N GLU A 524 4.19 1.60 28.12
CA GLU A 524 3.82 2.46 26.98
C GLU A 524 2.35 2.86 27.04
N ALA A 525 1.45 1.91 27.32
CA ALA A 525 0.03 2.17 27.47
C ALA A 525 -0.29 3.14 28.60
N ASP A 526 0.36 3.00 29.77
CA ASP A 526 0.20 3.91 30.90
C ASP A 526 0.69 5.32 30.57
N TRP A 527 1.83 5.46 29.88
CA TRP A 527 2.33 6.77 29.46
C TRP A 527 1.40 7.47 28.47
N ILE A 528 0.91 6.71 27.48
CA ILE A 528 -0.08 7.24 26.52
C ILE A 528 -1.33 7.70 27.26
N ALA A 529 -1.84 6.88 28.19
CA ALA A 529 -3.04 7.22 28.97
C ALA A 529 -2.83 8.48 29.82
N ARG A 530 -1.68 8.63 30.51
CA ARG A 530 -1.32 9.85 31.25
C ARG A 530 -1.22 11.06 30.32
N ARG A 531 -0.55 10.92 29.17
CA ARG A 531 -0.42 12.02 28.20
C ARG A 531 -1.78 12.47 27.65
N CYS A 532 -2.65 11.53 27.36
CA CYS A 532 -4.04 11.84 27.00
C CYS A 532 -4.77 12.61 28.11
N ALA A 533 -4.63 12.19 29.38
CA ALA A 533 -5.22 12.87 30.53
C ALA A 533 -4.71 14.30 30.67
N GLU A 534 -3.41 14.54 30.54
CA GLU A 534 -2.80 15.86 30.54
C GLU A 534 -3.37 16.78 29.44
N LEU A 535 -3.49 16.25 28.21
CA LEU A 535 -4.03 17.00 27.08
C LEU A 535 -5.49 17.43 27.30
N LEU A 536 -6.28 16.62 28.00
CA LEU A 536 -7.68 16.94 28.29
C LEU A 536 -7.86 17.82 29.53
N ALA A 537 -6.96 17.72 30.49
CA ALA A 537 -6.93 18.61 31.64
C ALA A 537 -6.45 20.03 31.28
N ASP A 538 -5.74 20.17 30.16
CA ASP A 538 -5.27 21.47 29.69
C ASP A 538 -6.46 22.35 29.22
N GLU A 539 -6.67 23.44 29.92
CA GLU A 539 -7.76 24.39 29.64
C GLU A 539 -7.50 25.29 28.43
N THR A 540 -6.28 25.29 27.90
CA THR A 540 -5.91 26.13 26.76
C THR A 540 -6.71 25.74 25.51
N PRO A 541 -7.39 26.67 24.84
CA PRO A 541 -8.09 26.39 23.59
C PRO A 541 -7.10 26.09 22.46
N LYS A 542 -7.02 24.82 22.06
CA LYS A 542 -6.04 24.34 21.06
C LYS A 542 -6.70 23.74 19.83
N ILE A 543 -7.94 23.27 19.97
CA ILE A 543 -8.63 22.55 18.91
C ILE A 543 -9.46 23.51 18.07
N ARG A 544 -9.23 23.48 16.76
CA ARG A 544 -10.02 24.26 15.80
C ARG A 544 -11.40 23.60 15.64
N ASP A 545 -12.44 24.39 15.82
CA ASP A 545 -13.83 24.01 15.60
C ASP A 545 -14.58 25.14 14.87
N LYS A 546 -15.86 24.96 14.65
CA LYS A 546 -16.77 26.01 14.13
C LYS A 546 -17.82 26.29 15.17
N ASP A 547 -18.14 27.56 15.38
CA ASP A 547 -19.29 27.96 16.19
C ASP A 547 -20.61 27.67 15.46
N GLU A 548 -21.74 27.93 16.11
CA GLU A 548 -23.09 27.75 15.57
C GLU A 548 -23.32 28.56 14.27
N SER A 549 -22.56 29.63 14.07
CA SER A 549 -22.61 30.46 12.86
C SER A 549 -21.65 29.98 11.75
N GLY A 550 -20.90 28.89 12.01
CA GLY A 550 -19.91 28.32 11.08
C GLY A 550 -18.56 29.05 11.05
N LYS A 551 -18.30 30.01 11.95
CA LYS A 551 -17.01 30.70 12.05
C LYS A 551 -15.99 29.84 12.78
N PRO A 552 -14.72 29.88 12.36
CA PRO A 552 -13.65 29.14 13.02
C PRO A 552 -13.41 29.69 14.43
N VAL A 553 -13.44 28.80 15.42
CA VAL A 553 -13.14 29.08 16.82
C VAL A 553 -12.12 28.07 17.35
N LEU A 554 -11.43 28.44 18.42
CA LEU A 554 -10.60 27.49 19.17
C LEU A 554 -11.36 27.05 20.42
N ARG A 555 -11.27 25.78 20.76
CA ARG A 555 -11.82 25.21 21.99
C ARG A 555 -10.83 24.28 22.69
N ARG A 556 -11.13 23.88 23.89
CA ARG A 556 -10.41 22.84 24.65
C ARG A 556 -10.51 21.48 23.96
N ALA A 557 -9.51 20.64 24.19
CA ALA A 557 -9.53 19.26 23.72
C ALA A 557 -10.67 18.46 24.38
N ARG A 558 -11.25 17.54 23.61
CA ARG A 558 -12.26 16.57 24.06
C ARG A 558 -11.76 15.16 23.72
N PRO A 559 -12.23 14.08 24.36
CA PRO A 559 -11.82 12.72 24.06
C PRO A 559 -11.90 12.37 22.57
N GLY A 560 -12.94 12.82 21.86
CA GLY A 560 -13.10 12.57 20.42
C GLY A 560 -12.09 13.28 19.50
N ASP A 561 -11.24 14.15 20.04
CA ASP A 561 -10.17 14.82 19.28
C ASP A 561 -8.86 14.02 19.29
N ILE A 562 -8.77 12.99 20.14
CA ILE A 562 -7.57 12.15 20.31
C ILE A 562 -7.79 10.83 19.60
N VAL A 563 -6.84 10.46 18.73
CA VAL A 563 -6.85 9.19 18.00
C VAL A 563 -5.53 8.46 18.23
N ILE A 564 -5.61 7.21 18.63
CA ILE A 564 -4.44 6.32 18.79
C ILE A 564 -4.43 5.36 17.63
N LEU A 565 -3.31 5.33 16.88
CA LEU A 565 -3.13 4.46 15.73
C LEU A 565 -2.20 3.30 16.09
N PHE A 566 -2.64 2.07 15.78
CA PHE A 566 -1.88 0.85 16.00
C PHE A 566 -1.52 0.19 14.68
N ARG A 567 -0.31 -0.35 14.59
CA ARG A 567 0.10 -1.18 13.45
C ARG A 567 -0.66 -2.51 13.42
N ALA A 568 -0.94 -3.09 14.59
CA ALA A 568 -1.71 -4.32 14.77
C ALA A 568 -2.52 -4.23 16.06
N LEU A 569 -3.70 -4.84 16.09
CA LEU A 569 -4.60 -4.79 17.23
C LEU A 569 -4.42 -5.95 18.22
N SER A 570 -3.41 -6.79 18.04
CA SER A 570 -3.21 -8.02 18.85
C SER A 570 -3.13 -7.76 20.35
N ASN A 571 -2.54 -6.63 20.76
CA ASN A 571 -2.31 -6.29 22.17
C ASN A 571 -3.05 -5.00 22.57
N VAL A 572 -4.09 -4.64 21.85
CA VAL A 572 -4.82 -3.38 22.08
C VAL A 572 -5.51 -3.33 23.44
N HIS A 573 -5.82 -4.48 24.03
CA HIS A 573 -6.45 -4.60 25.34
C HIS A 573 -5.61 -3.99 26.48
N GLU A 574 -4.27 -3.97 26.36
CA GLU A 574 -3.38 -3.33 27.35
C GLU A 574 -3.60 -1.81 27.36
N TYR A 575 -3.67 -1.20 26.17
CA TYR A 575 -3.95 0.23 26.02
C TYR A 575 -5.37 0.60 26.43
N GLU A 576 -6.33 -0.27 26.10
CA GLU A 576 -7.73 -0.10 26.52
C GLU A 576 -7.87 -0.13 28.04
N SER A 577 -7.16 -1.05 28.70
CA SER A 577 -7.16 -1.16 30.16
C SER A 577 -6.55 0.07 30.83
N ALA A 578 -5.40 0.55 30.34
CA ALA A 578 -4.75 1.74 30.86
C ALA A 578 -5.62 3.01 30.69
N LEU A 579 -6.27 3.16 29.54
CA LEU A 579 -7.19 4.28 29.29
C LEU A 579 -8.45 4.19 30.17
N ARG A 580 -9.05 3.01 30.35
CA ARG A 580 -10.22 2.81 31.23
C ARG A 580 -9.89 3.07 32.69
N GLY A 581 -8.69 2.78 33.14
CA GLY A 581 -8.20 3.10 34.48
C GLY A 581 -8.23 4.61 34.79
N MET A 582 -8.26 5.46 33.76
CA MET A 582 -8.38 6.92 33.88
C MET A 582 -9.79 7.45 33.59
N VAL A 583 -10.82 6.60 33.67
CA VAL A 583 -12.26 6.97 33.48
C VAL A 583 -12.59 7.50 32.07
N TRP A 584 -12.23 6.75 31.04
CA TRP A 584 -12.45 7.16 29.66
C TRP A 584 -13.50 6.32 28.93
N ILE A 585 -14.31 6.98 28.11
CA ILE A 585 -15.17 6.29 27.13
C ILE A 585 -14.36 6.12 25.85
N ILE A 586 -14.11 4.87 25.46
CA ILE A 586 -13.34 4.51 24.28
C ILE A 586 -14.31 4.13 23.16
N THR A 587 -14.15 4.73 21.99
CA THR A 587 -14.90 4.35 20.79
C THR A 587 -13.95 3.72 19.78
N TRP A 588 -14.23 2.50 19.36
CA TRP A 588 -13.47 1.80 18.33
C TRP A 588 -13.91 2.25 16.94
N LEU A 589 -12.96 2.79 16.18
CA LEU A 589 -13.08 3.03 14.74
C LEU A 589 -12.35 1.90 14.00
N ALA A 590 -12.82 0.65 14.14
CA ALA A 590 -12.31 -0.44 13.35
C ALA A 590 -12.96 -0.40 11.96
N GLU A 591 -12.18 -0.30 10.90
CA GLU A 591 -12.63 -0.86 9.63
C GLU A 591 -12.92 -2.34 9.90
N ARG A 592 -14.17 -2.76 9.74
CA ARG A 592 -14.56 -4.16 9.92
C ARG A 592 -13.74 -5.01 8.95
N ARG A 593 -12.63 -5.57 9.43
CA ARG A 593 -12.12 -6.80 8.86
C ARG A 593 -13.18 -7.86 9.16
N PHE A 594 -13.76 -8.43 8.12
CA PHE A 594 -14.58 -9.62 8.25
C PHE A 594 -13.72 -10.75 8.82
N SER A 595 -13.72 -10.90 10.12
CA SER A 595 -13.36 -12.13 10.83
C SER A 595 -14.34 -12.28 11.97
N HIS A 596 -15.11 -13.36 11.90
CA HIS A 596 -16.06 -13.73 12.91
C HIS A 596 -15.41 -13.79 14.30
N SER A 597 -15.78 -12.90 15.18
CA SER A 597 -16.11 -13.23 16.56
C SER A 597 -17.03 -12.14 17.10
N ARG A 598 -18.31 -12.48 17.20
CA ARG A 598 -19.26 -11.72 18.00
C ARG A 598 -18.73 -11.69 19.43
N ARG A 599 -18.46 -10.53 19.95
CA ARG A 599 -18.75 -10.17 21.33
C ARG A 599 -19.40 -8.80 21.33
N SER A 600 -20.71 -8.82 21.36
CA SER A 600 -21.53 -7.73 21.86
C SER A 600 -21.19 -7.55 23.34
N SER A 601 -20.68 -6.42 23.71
CA SER A 601 -20.81 -5.90 25.07
C SER A 601 -21.33 -4.49 24.94
N THR A 602 -22.64 -4.41 24.93
CA THR A 602 -23.40 -3.26 25.41
C THR A 602 -23.10 -3.09 26.89
N CYS A 603 -22.50 -1.98 27.27
CA CYS A 603 -22.78 -1.21 28.47
C CYS A 603 -22.34 0.21 28.23
#